data_dce297e887440dbba9f17ba6e4b1b0ff
#
_entry.id   dce297e887440dbba9f17ba6e4b1b0ff
#
_cell.length_a   1.000
_cell.length_b   1.000
_cell.length_c   1.000
_cell.angle_alpha   90.00
_cell.angle_beta   90.00
_cell.angle_gamma   90.00
#
_symmetry.space_group_name_H-M   'P 1'
#
loop_
_entity.id
_entity.type
_entity.pdbx_description
1 polymer ?
#
loop_
_entity_poly.entity_id
_entity_poly.type
_entity_poly.pdbx_seq_one_letter_code
_entity_poly.pdbx_strand_id
1 'polypeptide(L)'
;MDDAERWNRRYKTERRYSFEYPRKLLTDRADLLPSHGLTLDIAMGLGGNAGFLLEHGLSVVGVDISYVAVRRVKSEYPAIMAIVADLNHFYIPESTFCVITNFFYLQRNLWASMINGLVADGVLFVECLLERMLSIHPEINPEFLLKPGELKQAFDASCYDGKIKILQYHEGWQEDNTSHPRATASMILQRIG
;
A
#
# COMPACT_ATOMS: atom_id res chain seq x y z
N MET A 1 11.12 -19.19 10.42
CA MET A 1 10.77 -19.10 8.98
C MET A 1 10.95 -17.65 8.61
N ASP A 2 11.74 -17.36 7.61
CA ASP A 2 11.96 -16.06 7.03
C ASP A 2 10.67 -15.51 6.42
N ASP A 3 10.49 -14.18 6.41
CA ASP A 3 9.29 -13.53 5.86
C ASP A 3 9.10 -13.84 4.39
N ALA A 4 10.17 -13.89 3.61
CA ALA A 4 10.12 -14.27 2.20
C ALA A 4 9.56 -15.69 2.01
N GLU A 5 10.01 -16.65 2.81
CA GLU A 5 9.52 -18.05 2.78
C GLU A 5 8.04 -18.12 3.17
N ARG A 6 7.64 -17.37 4.22
CA ARG A 6 6.27 -17.31 4.69
C ARG A 6 5.32 -16.79 3.60
N TRP A 7 5.66 -15.67 2.95
CA TRP A 7 4.87 -15.08 1.89
C TRP A 7 4.89 -15.94 0.61
N ASN A 8 6.05 -16.51 0.24
CA ASN A 8 6.13 -17.45 -0.89
C ASN A 8 5.18 -18.64 -0.71
N ARG A 9 5.12 -19.21 0.50
CA ARG A 9 4.19 -20.30 0.81
C ARG A 9 2.74 -19.82 0.68
N ARG A 10 2.43 -18.68 1.26
CA ARG A 10 1.08 -18.12 1.28
C ARG A 10 0.55 -17.89 -0.12
N TYR A 11 1.32 -17.25 -0.99
CA TYR A 11 0.91 -17.01 -2.39
C TYR A 11 0.85 -18.27 -3.25
N LYS A 12 1.51 -19.36 -2.84
CA LYS A 12 1.38 -20.67 -3.52
C LYS A 12 0.11 -21.41 -3.12
N THR A 13 -0.30 -21.33 -1.84
CA THR A 13 -1.31 -22.21 -1.25
C THR A 13 -2.65 -21.53 -1.00
N GLU A 14 -2.66 -20.21 -0.74
CA GLU A 14 -3.86 -19.48 -0.43
C GLU A 14 -4.42 -18.81 -1.69
N ARG A 15 -5.58 -19.28 -2.15
CA ARG A 15 -6.38 -18.56 -3.13
C ARG A 15 -7.24 -17.53 -2.39
N ARG A 16 -6.70 -16.36 -2.12
CA ARG A 16 -7.47 -15.25 -1.56
C ARG A 16 -7.79 -14.27 -2.67
N TYR A 17 -9.05 -14.18 -3.00
CA TYR A 17 -9.61 -13.18 -3.92
C TYR A 17 -9.11 -11.76 -3.63
N SER A 18 -8.94 -11.43 -2.34
CA SER A 18 -8.48 -10.12 -1.88
C SER A 18 -7.04 -9.74 -2.26
N PHE A 19 -6.23 -10.65 -2.80
CA PHE A 19 -4.88 -10.34 -3.23
C PHE A 19 -4.78 -10.02 -4.73
N GLU A 20 -5.79 -10.40 -5.50
CA GLU A 20 -5.78 -10.32 -6.98
C GLU A 20 -6.52 -9.08 -7.49
N TYR A 21 -7.35 -8.43 -6.64
CA TYR A 21 -8.15 -7.26 -7.02
C TYR A 21 -7.60 -5.97 -6.40
N PRO A 22 -7.78 -4.84 -7.09
CA PRO A 22 -7.39 -3.54 -6.55
C PRO A 22 -8.22 -3.20 -5.31
N ARG A 23 -7.65 -2.42 -4.42
CA ARG A 23 -8.31 -1.98 -3.20
C ARG A 23 -9.36 -0.93 -3.48
N LYS A 24 -10.49 -1.05 -2.77
CA LYS A 24 -11.64 -0.15 -2.92
C LYS A 24 -11.24 1.32 -2.73
N LEU A 25 -10.38 1.63 -1.76
CA LEU A 25 -9.85 2.99 -1.56
C LEU A 25 -9.20 3.56 -2.83
N LEU A 26 -8.47 2.73 -3.58
CA LEU A 26 -7.81 3.15 -4.82
C LEU A 26 -8.83 3.30 -5.96
N THR A 27 -9.73 2.34 -6.12
CA THR A 27 -10.72 2.36 -7.22
C THR A 27 -11.77 3.45 -7.04
N ASP A 28 -12.24 3.69 -5.82
CA ASP A 28 -13.22 4.73 -5.52
C ASP A 28 -12.67 6.14 -5.72
N ARG A 29 -11.35 6.29 -5.70
CA ARG A 29 -10.68 7.58 -5.87
C ARG A 29 -9.70 7.58 -7.03
N ALA A 30 -10.05 6.85 -8.10
CA ALA A 30 -9.35 6.90 -9.38
C ALA A 30 -9.32 8.32 -10.00
N ASP A 31 -10.22 9.20 -9.58
CA ASP A 31 -10.24 10.63 -9.93
C ASP A 31 -8.96 11.38 -9.52
N LEU A 32 -8.23 10.86 -8.55
CA LEU A 32 -6.95 11.43 -8.07
C LEU A 32 -5.73 10.95 -8.85
N LEU A 33 -5.89 9.97 -9.73
CA LEU A 33 -4.77 9.43 -10.51
C LEU A 33 -4.43 10.37 -11.67
N PRO A 34 -3.14 10.72 -11.87
CA PRO A 34 -2.74 11.47 -13.05
C PRO A 34 -2.83 10.59 -14.31
N SER A 35 -2.91 11.22 -15.47
CA SER A 35 -3.00 10.50 -16.76
C SER A 35 -1.71 9.79 -17.18
N HIS A 36 -0.58 10.10 -16.56
CA HIS A 36 0.73 9.50 -16.81
C HIS A 36 1.67 9.75 -15.64
N GLY A 37 2.73 8.99 -15.57
CA GLY A 37 3.78 9.14 -14.56
C GLY A 37 4.24 7.79 -14.01
N LEU A 38 5.25 7.83 -13.15
CA LEU A 38 5.79 6.66 -12.49
C LEU A 38 5.11 6.47 -11.14
N THR A 39 4.69 5.25 -10.83
CA THR A 39 4.06 4.88 -9.57
C THR A 39 4.84 3.82 -8.83
N LEU A 40 4.66 3.74 -7.51
CA LEU A 40 5.24 2.71 -6.67
C LEU A 40 4.15 1.98 -5.90
N ASP A 41 4.05 0.65 -6.07
CA ASP A 41 3.18 -0.22 -5.26
C ASP A 41 4.04 -0.98 -4.25
N ILE A 42 3.93 -0.59 -2.98
CA ILE A 42 4.72 -1.13 -1.86
C ILE A 42 4.03 -2.39 -1.34
N ALA A 43 4.80 -3.49 -1.21
CA ALA A 43 4.29 -4.82 -0.87
C ALA A 43 3.14 -5.22 -1.82
N MET A 44 3.40 -5.14 -3.13
CA MET A 44 2.40 -5.25 -4.19
C MET A 44 1.62 -6.58 -4.21
N GLY A 45 2.14 -7.62 -3.57
CA GLY A 45 1.52 -8.94 -3.56
C GLY A 45 1.31 -9.50 -4.96
N LEU A 46 0.09 -9.93 -5.25
CA LEU A 46 -0.28 -10.49 -6.56
C LEU A 46 -0.63 -9.43 -7.61
N GLY A 47 -0.38 -8.15 -7.33
CA GLY A 47 -0.40 -7.08 -8.32
C GLY A 47 -1.78 -6.47 -8.61
N GLY A 48 -2.80 -6.70 -7.78
CA GLY A 48 -4.13 -6.13 -8.02
C GLY A 48 -4.13 -4.60 -8.14
N ASN A 49 -3.44 -3.90 -7.25
CA ASN A 49 -3.30 -2.43 -7.35
C ASN A 49 -2.37 -2.03 -8.49
N ALA A 50 -1.25 -2.73 -8.65
CA ALA A 50 -0.28 -2.46 -9.72
C ALA A 50 -0.90 -2.61 -11.10
N GLY A 51 -1.72 -3.66 -11.33
CA GLY A 51 -2.48 -3.86 -12.57
C GLY A 51 -3.48 -2.74 -12.82
N PHE A 52 -4.23 -2.35 -11.80
CA PHE A 52 -5.18 -1.23 -11.88
C PHE A 52 -4.49 0.09 -12.28
N LEU A 53 -3.34 0.41 -11.66
CA LEU A 53 -2.57 1.61 -12.00
C LEU A 53 -2.05 1.54 -13.45
N LEU A 54 -1.59 0.36 -13.90
CA LEU A 54 -1.14 0.15 -15.27
C LEU A 54 -2.28 0.37 -16.28
N GLU A 55 -3.48 -0.14 -16.01
CA GLU A 55 -4.68 0.04 -16.84
C GLU A 55 -5.12 1.50 -16.93
N HIS A 56 -4.75 2.34 -15.94
CA HIS A 56 -4.97 3.79 -15.96
C HIS A 56 -3.86 4.58 -16.68
N GLY A 57 -2.95 3.89 -17.40
CA GLY A 57 -1.92 4.53 -18.21
C GLY A 57 -0.65 4.93 -17.45
N LEU A 58 -0.49 4.46 -16.22
CA LEU A 58 0.67 4.76 -15.38
C LEU A 58 1.78 3.71 -15.58
N SER A 59 3.03 4.14 -15.48
CA SER A 59 4.17 3.24 -15.37
C SER A 59 4.30 2.78 -13.92
N VAL A 60 4.44 1.46 -13.71
CA VAL A 60 4.38 0.90 -12.36
C VAL A 60 5.67 0.20 -11.97
N VAL A 61 6.23 0.58 -10.84
CA VAL A 61 7.22 -0.18 -10.07
C VAL A 61 6.47 -0.87 -8.95
N GLY A 62 6.52 -2.20 -8.88
CA GLY A 62 5.95 -2.98 -7.80
C GLY A 62 7.04 -3.71 -7.02
N VAL A 63 7.02 -3.62 -5.71
CA VAL A 63 8.02 -4.23 -4.83
C VAL A 63 7.36 -5.22 -3.89
N ASP A 64 7.88 -6.44 -3.80
CA ASP A 64 7.44 -7.45 -2.84
C ASP A 64 8.61 -8.33 -2.41
N ILE A 65 8.58 -8.84 -1.19
CA ILE A 65 9.59 -9.77 -0.69
C ILE A 65 9.44 -11.17 -1.31
N SER A 66 8.25 -11.50 -1.80
CA SER A 66 7.93 -12.80 -2.36
C SER A 66 8.31 -12.92 -3.83
N TYR A 67 9.28 -13.76 -4.12
CA TYR A 67 9.59 -14.16 -5.49
C TYR A 67 8.39 -14.77 -6.23
N VAL A 68 7.52 -15.50 -5.51
CA VAL A 68 6.32 -16.12 -6.11
C VAL A 68 5.34 -15.06 -6.60
N ALA A 69 5.10 -14.02 -5.79
CA ALA A 69 4.26 -12.90 -6.16
C ALA A 69 4.84 -12.14 -7.37
N VAL A 70 6.10 -11.73 -7.28
CA VAL A 70 6.79 -11.00 -8.36
C VAL A 70 6.77 -11.78 -9.68
N ARG A 71 7.09 -13.08 -9.64
CA ARG A 71 7.05 -13.93 -10.84
C ARG A 71 5.64 -13.98 -11.45
N ARG A 72 4.60 -14.09 -10.64
CA ARG A 72 3.22 -14.11 -11.12
C ARG A 72 2.85 -12.78 -11.78
N VAL A 73 3.15 -11.65 -11.11
CA VAL A 73 2.92 -10.31 -11.66
C VAL A 73 3.65 -10.11 -12.98
N LYS A 74 4.92 -10.52 -13.08
CA LYS A 74 5.67 -10.44 -14.35
C LYS A 74 5.07 -11.27 -15.47
N SER A 75 4.42 -12.39 -15.15
CA SER A 75 3.74 -13.24 -16.14
C SER A 75 2.42 -12.64 -16.60
N GLU A 76 1.67 -12.02 -15.69
CA GLU A 76 0.34 -11.48 -15.94
C GLU A 76 0.39 -10.06 -16.52
N TYR A 77 1.32 -9.24 -16.01
CA TYR A 77 1.53 -7.85 -16.40
C TYR A 77 3.00 -7.60 -16.77
N PRO A 78 3.47 -8.02 -17.96
CA PRO A 78 4.88 -7.90 -18.35
C PRO A 78 5.43 -6.47 -18.32
N ALA A 79 4.55 -5.46 -18.47
CA ALA A 79 4.91 -4.04 -18.43
C ALA A 79 5.21 -3.51 -17.01
N ILE A 80 4.79 -4.21 -15.95
CA ILE A 80 5.12 -3.81 -14.57
C ILE A 80 6.58 -4.11 -14.27
N MET A 81 7.30 -3.12 -13.76
CA MET A 81 8.66 -3.27 -13.23
C MET A 81 8.60 -3.90 -11.83
N ALA A 82 8.33 -5.21 -11.79
CA ALA A 82 8.18 -5.95 -10.54
C ALA A 82 9.55 -6.38 -9.99
N ILE A 83 9.82 -6.06 -8.72
CA ILE A 83 11.11 -6.21 -8.04
C ILE A 83 10.94 -7.10 -6.81
N VAL A 84 11.82 -8.08 -6.64
CA VAL A 84 11.95 -8.83 -5.37
C VAL A 84 12.89 -8.06 -4.46
N ALA A 85 12.39 -7.51 -3.36
CA ALA A 85 13.22 -6.83 -2.37
C ALA A 85 12.60 -6.89 -0.96
N ASP A 86 13.47 -6.88 0.03
CA ASP A 86 13.08 -6.62 1.41
C ASP A 86 12.97 -5.10 1.62
N LEU A 87 11.77 -4.65 1.99
CA LEU A 87 11.48 -3.24 2.21
C LEU A 87 12.24 -2.63 3.41
N ASN A 88 12.83 -3.46 4.28
CA ASN A 88 13.75 -2.99 5.32
C ASN A 88 15.04 -2.39 4.74
N HIS A 89 15.38 -2.78 3.50
CA HIS A 89 16.61 -2.37 2.81
C HIS A 89 16.32 -1.68 1.46
N PHE A 90 15.04 -1.38 1.19
CA PHE A 90 14.63 -0.75 -0.06
C PHE A 90 14.67 0.78 0.06
N TYR A 91 15.38 1.41 -0.87
CA TYR A 91 15.45 2.86 -0.96
C TYR A 91 14.36 3.38 -1.91
N ILE A 92 13.55 4.32 -1.42
CA ILE A 92 12.55 5.04 -2.24
C ILE A 92 13.20 6.34 -2.71
N PRO A 93 13.46 6.52 -4.02
CA PRO A 93 14.06 7.76 -4.54
C PRO A 93 13.15 8.96 -4.28
N GLU A 94 13.75 10.10 -3.90
CA GLU A 94 13.00 11.32 -3.64
C GLU A 94 12.42 11.92 -4.93
N SER A 95 11.24 12.55 -4.81
CA SER A 95 10.57 13.29 -5.88
C SER A 95 10.50 12.52 -7.21
N THR A 96 10.12 11.25 -7.15
CA THR A 96 10.15 10.32 -8.28
C THR A 96 8.76 9.83 -8.69
N PHE A 97 7.87 9.61 -7.74
CA PHE A 97 6.61 8.94 -7.99
C PHE A 97 5.42 9.92 -7.94
N CYS A 98 4.54 9.83 -8.94
CA CYS A 98 3.29 10.60 -8.93
C CYS A 98 2.21 9.96 -8.04
N VAL A 99 2.27 8.64 -7.86
CA VAL A 99 1.41 7.89 -6.93
C VAL A 99 2.26 6.86 -6.19
N ILE A 100 2.04 6.75 -4.89
CA ILE A 100 2.54 5.64 -4.08
C ILE A 100 1.34 4.94 -3.44
N THR A 101 1.32 3.61 -3.48
CA THR A 101 0.31 2.79 -2.81
C THR A 101 0.96 1.91 -1.75
N ASN A 102 0.34 1.82 -0.57
CA ASN A 102 0.74 0.94 0.52
C ASN A 102 -0.50 0.36 1.20
N PHE A 103 -0.82 -0.89 0.90
CA PHE A 103 -2.01 -1.56 1.41
C PHE A 103 -1.66 -2.80 2.24
N PHE A 104 -2.12 -2.81 3.50
CA PHE A 104 -1.96 -3.92 4.45
C PHE A 104 -0.52 -4.33 4.72
N TYR A 105 0.41 -3.42 4.51
CA TYR A 105 1.80 -3.54 4.90
C TYR A 105 2.18 -2.39 5.83
N LEU A 106 2.53 -2.70 7.08
CA LEU A 106 2.87 -1.71 8.09
C LEU A 106 4.37 -1.72 8.39
N GLN A 107 5.05 -0.68 7.95
CA GLN A 107 6.45 -0.41 8.26
C GLN A 107 6.63 1.08 8.50
N ARG A 108 6.66 1.46 9.78
CA ARG A 108 6.60 2.86 10.24
C ARG A 108 7.77 3.73 9.74
N ASN A 109 8.96 3.16 9.62
CA ASN A 109 10.13 3.88 9.13
C ASN A 109 10.10 4.20 7.62
N LEU A 110 9.16 3.64 6.85
CA LEU A 110 8.96 4.00 5.44
C LEU A 110 8.12 5.25 5.25
N TRP A 111 7.36 5.70 6.25
CA TRP A 111 6.39 6.77 6.08
C TRP A 111 6.99 8.07 5.56
N ALA A 112 8.11 8.52 6.16
CA ALA A 112 8.80 9.70 5.68
C ALA A 112 9.35 9.53 4.26
N SER A 113 9.91 8.35 3.95
CA SER A 113 10.43 8.04 2.61
C SER A 113 9.32 7.99 1.55
N MET A 114 8.12 7.52 1.90
CA MET A 114 6.96 7.56 0.99
C MET A 114 6.58 9.00 0.65
N ILE A 115 6.52 9.90 1.64
CA ILE A 115 6.22 11.32 1.39
C ILE A 115 7.31 11.97 0.54
N ASN A 116 8.58 11.76 0.88
CA ASN A 116 9.70 12.33 0.14
C ASN A 116 9.81 11.77 -1.28
N GLY A 117 9.38 10.52 -1.48
CA GLY A 117 9.37 9.86 -2.79
C GLY A 117 8.34 10.41 -3.77
N LEU A 118 7.28 11.08 -3.28
CA LEU A 118 6.30 11.71 -4.15
C LEU A 118 6.88 12.95 -4.86
N VAL A 119 6.49 13.18 -6.08
CA VAL A 119 6.66 14.47 -6.77
C VAL A 119 5.71 15.51 -6.16
N ALA A 120 5.89 16.81 -6.50
CA ALA A 120 4.89 17.83 -6.20
C ALA A 120 3.51 17.41 -6.76
N ASP A 121 2.47 17.60 -5.97
CA ASP A 121 1.08 17.14 -6.24
C ASP A 121 0.89 15.64 -6.32
N GLY A 122 1.94 14.85 -6.07
CA GLY A 122 1.85 13.39 -5.98
C GLY A 122 0.98 12.91 -4.82
N VAL A 123 0.37 11.73 -4.97
CA VAL A 123 -0.64 11.21 -4.04
C VAL A 123 -0.18 9.90 -3.41
N LEU A 124 -0.33 9.79 -2.08
CA LEU A 124 -0.15 8.53 -1.34
C LEU A 124 -1.53 7.95 -0.97
N PHE A 125 -1.73 6.68 -1.30
CA PHE A 125 -2.83 5.86 -0.78
C PHE A 125 -2.26 4.89 0.24
N VAL A 126 -2.75 4.95 1.46
CA VAL A 126 -2.33 4.02 2.53
C VAL A 126 -3.54 3.46 3.28
N GLU A 127 -3.50 2.16 3.54
CA GLU A 127 -4.50 1.47 4.36
C GLU A 127 -3.83 0.32 5.11
N CYS A 128 -3.97 0.31 6.45
CA CYS A 128 -3.43 -0.73 7.31
C CYS A 128 -4.47 -1.22 8.31
N LEU A 129 -4.29 -2.44 8.81
CA LEU A 129 -5.16 -3.01 9.84
C LEU A 129 -4.95 -2.32 11.18
N LEU A 130 -6.03 -2.17 11.94
CA LEU A 130 -6.03 -1.66 13.32
C LEU A 130 -5.89 -2.80 14.34
N GLU A 131 -5.38 -2.48 15.52
CA GLU A 131 -5.31 -3.42 16.66
C GLU A 131 -6.68 -3.96 17.09
N ARG A 132 -7.78 -3.30 16.71
CA ARG A 132 -9.16 -3.82 16.89
C ARG A 132 -9.37 -5.18 16.23
N MET A 133 -8.54 -5.54 15.23
CA MET A 133 -8.57 -6.87 14.61
C MET A 133 -8.27 -7.99 15.59
N LEU A 134 -7.54 -7.72 16.68
CA LEU A 134 -7.24 -8.73 17.72
C LEU A 134 -8.50 -9.27 18.42
N SER A 135 -9.61 -8.54 18.39
CA SER A 135 -10.88 -9.02 18.95
C SER A 135 -11.49 -10.20 18.16
N ILE A 136 -11.14 -10.34 16.88
CA ILE A 136 -11.64 -11.40 15.99
C ILE A 136 -10.51 -12.27 15.42
N HIS A 137 -9.28 -11.79 15.44
CA HIS A 137 -8.08 -12.45 14.95
C HIS A 137 -6.92 -12.29 15.95
N PRO A 138 -7.00 -12.96 17.13
CA PRO A 138 -5.99 -12.82 18.19
C PRO A 138 -4.61 -13.35 17.79
N GLU A 139 -4.52 -14.14 16.70
CA GLU A 139 -3.28 -14.69 16.17
C GLU A 139 -2.42 -13.67 15.39
N ILE A 140 -2.95 -12.49 15.06
CA ILE A 140 -2.19 -11.47 14.33
C ILE A 140 -1.14 -10.87 15.28
N ASN A 141 0.11 -10.78 14.81
CA ASN A 141 1.14 -10.08 15.58
C ASN A 141 0.78 -8.59 15.70
N PRO A 142 0.65 -8.04 16.94
CA PRO A 142 0.30 -6.63 17.16
C PRO A 142 1.24 -5.62 16.50
N GLU A 143 2.50 -5.99 16.23
CA GLU A 143 3.45 -5.11 15.54
C GLU A 143 3.02 -4.74 14.11
N PHE A 144 2.19 -5.58 13.48
CA PHE A 144 1.62 -5.34 12.15
C PHE A 144 0.29 -4.59 12.18
N LEU A 145 -0.12 -4.09 13.35
CA LEU A 145 -1.37 -3.40 13.54
C LEU A 145 -1.13 -1.96 13.99
N LEU A 146 -1.96 -1.05 13.48
CA LEU A 146 -1.99 0.34 13.91
C LEU A 146 -2.76 0.48 15.23
N LYS A 147 -2.25 1.33 16.10
CA LYS A 147 -3.02 1.84 17.24
C LYS A 147 -4.06 2.86 16.78
N PRO A 148 -5.16 3.07 17.54
CA PRO A 148 -6.13 4.10 17.22
C PRO A 148 -5.47 5.48 17.07
N GLY A 149 -5.79 6.16 15.97
CA GLY A 149 -5.25 7.49 15.66
C GLY A 149 -3.79 7.53 15.20
N GLU A 150 -3.06 6.42 15.23
CA GLU A 150 -1.63 6.38 14.91
C GLU A 150 -1.33 6.86 13.48
N LEU A 151 -2.12 6.41 12.50
CA LEU A 151 -1.92 6.82 11.11
C LEU A 151 -2.12 8.32 10.93
N LYS A 152 -3.15 8.88 11.56
CA LYS A 152 -3.41 10.33 11.49
C LYS A 152 -2.31 11.14 12.17
N GLN A 153 -1.81 10.67 13.31
CA GLN A 153 -0.71 11.32 14.01
C GLN A 153 0.60 11.26 13.22
N ALA A 154 0.89 10.13 12.58
CA ALA A 154 2.10 9.93 11.78
C ALA A 154 2.18 10.84 10.55
N PHE A 155 1.04 11.20 9.98
CA PHE A 155 0.93 12.09 8.82
C PHE A 155 0.32 13.45 9.17
N ASP A 156 0.49 13.91 10.41
CA ASP A 156 0.15 15.28 10.76
C ASP A 156 0.99 16.27 9.93
N ALA A 157 0.33 17.30 9.39
CA ALA A 157 0.98 18.27 8.52
C ALA A 157 2.16 18.98 9.19
N SER A 158 2.14 19.12 10.52
CA SER A 158 3.24 19.70 11.30
C SER A 158 4.52 18.87 11.26
N CYS A 159 4.40 17.54 11.09
CA CYS A 159 5.55 16.64 10.96
C CYS A 159 6.28 16.78 9.61
N TYR A 160 5.65 17.43 8.64
CA TYR A 160 6.16 17.57 7.27
C TYR A 160 6.26 19.04 6.80
N ASP A 161 6.41 19.99 7.73
CA ASP A 161 6.54 21.43 7.44
C ASP A 161 5.41 21.97 6.53
N GLY A 162 4.20 21.46 6.69
CA GLY A 162 3.06 21.84 5.85
C GLY A 162 3.13 21.32 4.40
N LYS A 163 4.07 20.45 4.07
CA LYS A 163 4.26 19.93 2.70
C LYS A 163 3.29 18.83 2.29
N ILE A 164 2.33 18.47 3.16
CA ILE A 164 1.31 17.49 2.85
C ILE A 164 -0.08 18.02 3.17
N LYS A 165 -1.05 17.54 2.40
CA LYS A 165 -2.48 17.78 2.61
C LYS A 165 -3.21 16.45 2.67
N ILE A 166 -3.91 16.19 3.77
CA ILE A 166 -4.79 15.02 3.89
C ILE A 166 -6.04 15.30 3.08
N LEU A 167 -6.30 14.47 2.08
CA LEU A 167 -7.49 14.55 1.22
C LEU A 167 -8.65 13.72 1.78
N GLN A 168 -8.31 12.58 2.40
CA GLN A 168 -9.29 11.67 2.99
C GLN A 168 -8.65 10.91 4.16
N TYR A 169 -9.42 10.68 5.21
CA TYR A 169 -9.06 9.81 6.33
C TYR A 169 -10.28 9.07 6.83
N HIS A 170 -10.13 7.79 7.09
CA HIS A 170 -11.14 6.97 7.74
C HIS A 170 -10.45 6.01 8.72
N GLU A 171 -11.08 5.78 9.86
CA GLU A 171 -10.63 4.79 10.84
C GLU A 171 -11.83 4.07 11.44
N GLY A 172 -11.84 2.76 11.39
CA GLY A 172 -12.92 1.96 11.95
C GLY A 172 -13.12 0.62 11.25
N TRP A 173 -14.25 0.01 11.52
CA TRP A 173 -14.70 -1.17 10.79
C TRP A 173 -15.14 -0.76 9.39
N GLN A 174 -14.72 -1.54 8.38
CA GLN A 174 -15.20 -1.36 7.01
C GLN A 174 -16.65 -1.83 6.93
N GLU A 175 -17.51 -0.97 6.39
CA GLU A 175 -18.93 -1.25 6.12
C GLU A 175 -19.09 -1.97 4.77
N ASP A 176 -18.27 -2.96 4.50
CA ASP A 176 -18.50 -3.79 3.33
C ASP A 176 -19.25 -5.05 3.76
N ASN A 177 -20.22 -5.46 2.94
CA ASN A 177 -21.00 -6.68 3.13
C ASN A 177 -20.16 -7.96 2.97
N THR A 178 -18.87 -7.90 3.28
CA THR A 178 -18.00 -9.07 3.19
C THR A 178 -18.16 -9.93 4.42
N SER A 179 -18.10 -11.24 4.22
CA SER A 179 -18.09 -12.23 5.30
C SER A 179 -16.86 -12.13 6.23
N HIS A 180 -15.97 -11.18 5.98
CA HIS A 180 -14.71 -10.99 6.70
C HIS A 180 -14.54 -9.52 7.10
N PRO A 181 -15.14 -9.09 8.21
CA PRO A 181 -15.03 -7.71 8.67
C PRO A 181 -13.58 -7.33 8.92
N ARG A 182 -13.21 -6.10 8.55
CA ARG A 182 -11.87 -5.54 8.78
C ARG A 182 -11.98 -4.20 9.48
N ALA A 183 -11.19 -4.03 10.53
CA ALA A 183 -10.95 -2.72 11.10
C ALA A 183 -9.66 -2.17 10.51
N THR A 184 -9.75 -1.01 9.84
CA THR A 184 -8.62 -0.38 9.16
C THR A 184 -8.53 1.10 9.51
N ALA A 185 -7.33 1.66 9.39
CA ALA A 185 -7.14 3.07 9.17
C ALA A 185 -6.66 3.26 7.73
N SER A 186 -7.32 4.14 7.00
CA SER A 186 -7.00 4.48 5.63
C SER A 186 -6.83 5.98 5.45
N MET A 187 -5.92 6.37 4.57
CA MET A 187 -5.63 7.77 4.29
C MET A 187 -5.25 7.94 2.83
N ILE A 188 -5.70 9.06 2.27
CA ILE A 188 -5.19 9.61 1.03
C ILE A 188 -4.63 10.98 1.34
N LEU A 189 -3.39 11.20 0.96
CA LEU A 189 -2.77 12.50 1.10
C LEU A 189 -2.05 12.91 -0.17
N GLN A 190 -1.89 14.21 -0.33
CA GLN A 190 -1.18 14.84 -1.45
C GLN A 190 0.05 15.56 -0.91
N ARG A 191 1.18 15.40 -1.60
CA ARG A 191 2.35 16.25 -1.38
C ARG A 191 2.12 17.61 -2.01
N ILE A 192 2.21 18.67 -1.21
CA ILE A 192 2.19 20.04 -1.69
C ILE A 192 3.61 20.43 -2.10
N GLY A 193 3.78 21.07 -3.23
CA GLY A 193 5.04 21.45 -3.85
C GLY A 193 5.99 22.28 -3.00
#